data_7105f564a8ac73e8f3f755c68eda0f82
#
_entry.id   7105f564a8ac73e8f3f755c68eda0f82
#
_cell.length_a   1.000
_cell.length_b   1.000
_cell.length_c   1.000
_cell.angle_alpha   90.00
_cell.angle_beta   90.00
_cell.angle_gamma   90.00
#
_symmetry.space_group_name_H-M   'P 1'
#
loop_
_entity.id
_entity.type
_entity.pdbx_description
1 polymer ?
#
loop_
_entity_poly.entity_id
_entity_poly.type
_entity_poly.pdbx_seq_one_letter_code
_entity_poly.pdbx_strand_id
1 'polypeptide(L)'
;MISRIDFHWELPMISEKSKDCINVVLVDSDREWCSRFAGLLKKATDIHLINTSATKEEALRASLQLDVDVVVVNATLQSSGRDGLDATKDILAKKDVPIIAMASSTDPETIVEAFTVGAVNFISKADMRDIVIAIREAYHRSSSLHPRASKVIREELIRLKRKELSCKLTMTEREVLQLISLGHSQPKLIQLMGISPNTMKTHVRHIRRKLGTKSIKEAAEKARRLGLVDIMDNK
;
A
#
# COMPACT_ATOMS: atom_id res chain seq x y z
N MET A 1 -19.13 -5.31 -30.31
CA MET A 1 -17.73 -5.65 -30.59
C MET A 1 -16.88 -4.86 -29.61
N ILE A 2 -16.48 -5.48 -28.50
CA ILE A 2 -15.57 -4.85 -27.52
C ILE A 2 -14.26 -5.62 -27.70
N SER A 3 -13.26 -4.92 -28.24
CA SER A 3 -11.93 -5.46 -28.47
C SER A 3 -11.28 -5.85 -27.13
N ARG A 4 -10.85 -7.10 -27.05
CA ARG A 4 -9.93 -7.57 -26.02
C ARG A 4 -8.68 -6.69 -26.06
N ILE A 5 -8.41 -5.99 -24.99
CA ILE A 5 -7.09 -5.41 -24.74
C ILE A 5 -6.24 -6.56 -24.20
N ASP A 6 -5.43 -7.14 -25.05
CA ASP A 6 -4.39 -8.08 -24.66
C ASP A 6 -3.28 -7.30 -23.94
N PHE A 7 -3.30 -7.33 -22.61
CA PHE A 7 -2.16 -6.88 -21.81
C PHE A 7 -1.03 -7.91 -21.95
N HIS A 8 -0.13 -7.65 -22.87
CA HIS A 8 1.15 -8.38 -22.95
C HIS A 8 2.07 -7.80 -21.87
N TRP A 9 2.17 -8.50 -20.73
CA TRP A 9 3.20 -8.26 -19.73
C TRP A 9 4.50 -8.95 -20.19
N GLU A 10 5.21 -8.32 -21.09
CA GLU A 10 6.62 -8.64 -21.25
C GLU A 10 7.35 -8.06 -20.04
N LEU A 11 7.68 -8.93 -19.08
CA LEU A 11 8.66 -8.61 -18.06
C LEU A 11 9.96 -8.26 -18.79
N PRO A 12 10.56 -7.08 -18.58
CA PRO A 12 11.85 -6.79 -19.15
C PRO A 12 12.82 -7.89 -18.67
N MET A 13 13.46 -8.56 -19.60
CA MET A 13 14.57 -9.48 -19.32
C MET A 13 15.62 -8.67 -18.55
N ILE A 14 15.63 -8.81 -17.23
CA ILE A 14 16.62 -8.20 -16.36
C ILE A 14 17.92 -8.94 -16.69
N SER A 15 18.84 -8.26 -17.36
CA SER A 15 20.22 -8.71 -17.48
C SER A 15 20.74 -8.93 -16.05
N GLU A 16 20.91 -10.20 -15.67
CA GLU A 16 21.58 -10.58 -14.43
C GLU A 16 23.02 -10.05 -14.47
N LYS A 17 23.22 -8.86 -13.91
CA LYS A 17 24.53 -8.52 -13.38
C LYS A 17 24.68 -9.36 -12.11
N SER A 18 25.39 -10.47 -12.20
CA SER A 18 25.86 -11.18 -11.01
C SER A 18 26.90 -10.28 -10.34
N LYS A 19 26.45 -9.41 -9.50
CA LYS A 19 27.31 -8.63 -8.61
C LYS A 19 27.44 -9.48 -7.34
N ASP A 20 28.68 -9.86 -7.00
CA ASP A 20 28.94 -10.69 -5.83
C ASP A 20 28.54 -10.00 -4.51
N CYS A 21 28.11 -8.74 -4.55
CA CYS A 21 27.82 -7.96 -3.37
C CYS A 21 26.81 -6.84 -3.61
N ILE A 22 25.84 -6.70 -2.69
CA ILE A 22 24.78 -5.68 -2.72
C ILE A 22 25.26 -4.43 -1.99
N ASN A 23 25.38 -3.32 -2.69
CA ASN A 23 25.77 -2.03 -2.13
C ASN A 23 24.56 -1.31 -1.49
N VAL A 24 24.64 -1.04 -0.20
CA VAL A 24 23.57 -0.42 0.56
C VAL A 24 23.99 0.96 1.05
N VAL A 25 23.08 1.93 0.90
CA VAL A 25 23.15 3.24 1.57
C VAL A 25 22.12 3.25 2.71
N LEU A 26 22.56 3.62 3.90
CA LEU A 26 21.68 3.85 5.05
C LEU A 26 21.43 5.34 5.23
N VAL A 27 20.19 5.71 5.49
CA VAL A 27 19.78 7.09 5.76
C VAL A 27 19.12 7.14 7.14
N ASP A 28 19.88 7.54 8.14
CA ASP A 28 19.41 7.66 9.52
C ASP A 28 20.31 8.61 10.33
N SER A 29 19.72 9.47 11.14
CA SER A 29 20.45 10.41 12.02
C SER A 29 20.86 9.81 13.37
N ASP A 30 20.30 8.66 13.75
CA ASP A 30 20.63 7.95 15.00
C ASP A 30 21.94 7.15 14.85
N ARG A 31 23.03 7.72 15.37
CA ARG A 31 24.38 7.13 15.26
C ARG A 31 24.49 5.78 15.95
N GLU A 32 23.83 5.59 17.08
CA GLU A 32 23.86 4.32 17.80
C GLU A 32 23.17 3.23 17.01
N TRP A 33 22.00 3.55 16.46
CA TRP A 33 21.26 2.64 15.62
C TRP A 33 22.04 2.31 14.34
N CYS A 34 22.66 3.31 13.68
CA CYS A 34 23.53 3.11 12.51
C CYS A 34 24.68 2.14 12.81
N SER A 35 25.31 2.28 13.97
CA SER A 35 26.39 1.37 14.39
C SER A 35 25.91 -0.07 14.57
N ARG A 36 24.75 -0.27 15.19
CA ARG A 36 24.11 -1.61 15.33
C ARG A 36 23.75 -2.21 13.97
N PHE A 37 23.20 -1.40 13.08
CA PHE A 37 22.85 -1.80 11.70
C PHE A 37 24.10 -2.21 10.92
N ALA A 38 25.17 -1.41 10.95
CA ALA A 38 26.44 -1.76 10.33
C ALA A 38 27.02 -3.06 10.91
N GLY A 39 26.93 -3.27 12.23
CA GLY A 39 27.34 -4.51 12.89
C GLY A 39 26.53 -5.73 12.45
N LEU A 40 25.25 -5.56 12.15
CA LEU A 40 24.38 -6.61 11.58
C LEU A 40 24.82 -6.97 10.15
N LEU A 41 25.01 -5.97 9.28
CA LEU A 41 25.36 -6.19 7.87
C LEU A 41 26.76 -6.81 7.71
N LYS A 42 27.71 -6.53 8.62
CA LYS A 42 29.02 -7.20 8.61
C LYS A 42 28.97 -8.72 8.72
N LYS A 43 27.83 -9.28 9.20
CA LYS A 43 27.62 -10.73 9.26
C LYS A 43 27.07 -11.32 7.94
N ALA A 44 26.62 -10.47 7.05
CA ALA A 44 26.14 -10.85 5.71
C ALA A 44 27.26 -10.57 4.71
N THR A 45 27.88 -11.62 4.19
CA THR A 45 29.06 -11.51 3.31
C THR A 45 28.73 -10.95 1.92
N ASP A 46 27.47 -10.95 1.57
CA ASP A 46 26.91 -10.51 0.28
C ASP A 46 26.32 -9.08 0.31
N ILE A 47 26.41 -8.35 1.45
CA ILE A 47 25.85 -7.01 1.58
C ILE A 47 26.91 -6.05 2.13
N HIS A 48 27.15 -4.95 1.42
CA HIS A 48 28.08 -3.89 1.84
C HIS A 48 27.35 -2.60 2.16
N LEU A 49 27.49 -2.10 3.38
CA LEU A 49 27.08 -0.75 3.74
C LEU A 49 28.18 0.22 3.22
N ILE A 50 27.91 0.88 2.09
CA ILE A 50 28.87 1.76 1.42
C ILE A 50 28.80 3.21 1.88
N ASN A 51 27.64 3.63 2.47
CA ASN A 51 27.48 4.98 3.01
C ASN A 51 26.42 5.03 4.09
N THR A 52 26.57 5.98 5.02
CA THR A 52 25.54 6.37 6.00
C THR A 52 25.35 7.87 5.93
N SER A 53 24.12 8.30 5.68
CA SER A 53 23.71 9.70 5.56
C SER A 53 22.78 10.08 6.71
N ALA A 54 22.99 11.25 7.31
CA ALA A 54 22.18 11.75 8.42
C ALA A 54 21.11 12.74 7.97
N THR A 55 21.21 13.25 6.75
CA THR A 55 20.26 14.25 6.19
C THR A 55 19.74 13.82 4.81
N LYS A 56 18.64 14.44 4.40
CA LYS A 56 18.04 14.25 3.08
C LYS A 56 19.02 14.62 1.95
N GLU A 57 19.74 15.71 2.10
CA GLU A 57 20.70 16.22 1.10
C GLU A 57 21.88 15.26 0.93
N GLU A 58 22.41 14.75 2.04
CA GLU A 58 23.47 13.73 2.03
C GLU A 58 22.98 12.43 1.37
N ALA A 59 21.77 11.99 1.72
CA ALA A 59 21.15 10.78 1.16
C ALA A 59 20.99 10.88 -0.36
N LEU A 60 20.47 12.02 -0.84
CA LEU A 60 20.31 12.28 -2.27
C LEU A 60 21.67 12.28 -2.99
N ARG A 61 22.66 12.99 -2.43
CA ARG A 61 24.03 13.02 -2.99
C ARG A 61 24.66 11.63 -3.06
N ALA A 62 24.64 10.88 -1.96
CA ALA A 62 25.18 9.54 -1.90
C ALA A 62 24.50 8.60 -2.91
N SER A 63 23.16 8.65 -3.00
CA SER A 63 22.40 7.82 -3.92
C SER A 63 22.70 8.11 -5.40
N LEU A 64 23.06 9.34 -5.74
CA LEU A 64 23.38 9.72 -7.13
C LEU A 64 24.85 9.49 -7.49
N GLN A 65 25.78 9.65 -6.54
CA GLN A 65 27.20 9.60 -6.81
C GLN A 65 27.82 8.18 -6.64
N LEU A 66 27.17 7.33 -5.84
CA LEU A 66 27.66 5.98 -5.56
C LEU A 66 26.92 4.93 -6.39
N ASP A 67 27.57 3.77 -6.57
CA ASP A 67 26.94 2.59 -7.17
C ASP A 67 26.09 1.86 -6.13
N VAL A 68 24.89 2.38 -5.91
CA VAL A 68 23.93 1.94 -4.88
C VAL A 68 22.94 0.97 -5.50
N ASP A 69 22.75 -0.17 -4.87
CA ASP A 69 21.78 -1.19 -5.27
C ASP A 69 20.49 -1.13 -4.45
N VAL A 70 20.58 -0.77 -3.15
CA VAL A 70 19.43 -0.62 -2.25
C VAL A 70 19.66 0.56 -1.30
N VAL A 71 18.63 1.35 -1.07
CA VAL A 71 18.65 2.40 -0.04
C VAL A 71 17.75 2.00 1.12
N VAL A 72 18.23 2.14 2.35
CA VAL A 72 17.46 1.92 3.57
C VAL A 72 17.27 3.26 4.26
N VAL A 73 16.04 3.73 4.41
CA VAL A 73 15.73 5.08 4.89
C VAL A 73 14.90 5.04 6.17
N ASN A 74 15.34 5.77 7.20
CA ASN A 74 14.48 6.08 8.32
C ASN A 74 13.39 7.08 7.88
N ALA A 75 12.12 6.66 7.89
CA ALA A 75 10.99 7.48 7.48
C ALA A 75 10.89 8.81 8.27
N THR A 76 11.29 8.77 9.56
CA THR A 76 11.29 9.92 10.47
C THR A 76 12.71 10.39 10.76
N LEU A 77 13.42 10.92 9.75
CA LEU A 77 14.85 11.19 9.81
C LEU A 77 15.22 12.28 10.81
N GLN A 78 14.40 13.32 10.97
CA GLN A 78 14.59 14.45 11.90
C GLN A 78 13.31 14.76 12.66
N SER A 79 13.40 15.73 13.58
CA SER A 79 12.28 16.16 14.44
C SER A 79 11.07 16.70 13.67
N SER A 80 11.20 17.06 12.40
CA SER A 80 10.11 17.47 11.49
C SER A 80 9.23 16.29 11.04
N GLY A 81 9.68 15.05 11.23
CA GLY A 81 8.89 13.84 11.06
C GLY A 81 8.69 13.31 9.64
N ARG A 82 9.14 14.01 8.58
CA ARG A 82 8.90 13.62 7.17
C ARG A 82 10.14 13.59 6.27
N ASP A 83 11.28 14.07 6.74
CA ASP A 83 12.48 14.25 5.91
C ASP A 83 12.97 12.95 5.25
N GLY A 84 12.76 11.79 5.88
CA GLY A 84 13.10 10.50 5.28
C GLY A 84 12.19 10.11 4.12
N LEU A 85 10.89 10.38 4.23
CA LEU A 85 9.94 10.15 3.14
C LEU A 85 10.16 11.12 1.98
N ASP A 86 10.49 12.38 2.29
CA ASP A 86 10.87 13.36 1.27
C ASP A 86 12.20 12.98 0.59
N ALA A 87 13.18 12.46 1.33
CA ALA A 87 14.40 11.90 0.74
C ALA A 87 14.08 10.73 -0.21
N THR A 88 13.18 9.83 0.19
CA THR A 88 12.70 8.72 -0.64
C THR A 88 12.15 9.21 -1.97
N LYS A 89 11.24 10.18 -1.92
CA LYS A 89 10.62 10.78 -3.10
C LYS A 89 11.64 11.43 -4.03
N ASP A 90 12.57 12.22 -3.46
CA ASP A 90 13.58 12.95 -4.24
C ASP A 90 14.62 12.01 -4.88
N ILE A 91 14.98 10.92 -4.20
CA ILE A 91 15.87 9.89 -4.76
C ILE A 91 15.18 9.19 -5.93
N LEU A 92 13.95 8.71 -5.74
CA LEU A 92 13.19 7.98 -6.77
C LEU A 92 12.86 8.85 -7.99
N ALA A 93 12.72 10.16 -7.83
CA ALA A 93 12.55 11.08 -8.94
C ALA A 93 13.79 11.17 -9.86
N LYS A 94 14.97 10.74 -9.41
CA LYS A 94 16.25 10.86 -10.13
C LYS A 94 16.95 9.55 -10.41
N LYS A 95 16.65 8.50 -9.65
CA LYS A 95 17.30 7.18 -9.77
C LYS A 95 16.30 6.06 -9.49
N ASP A 96 16.22 5.08 -10.38
CA ASP A 96 15.44 3.85 -10.15
C ASP A 96 16.26 2.89 -9.25
N VAL A 97 16.07 3.03 -7.95
CA VAL A 97 16.73 2.20 -6.92
C VAL A 97 15.67 1.76 -5.90
N PRO A 98 15.62 0.48 -5.50
CA PRO A 98 14.69 0.04 -4.47
C PRO A 98 15.01 0.71 -3.12
N ILE A 99 13.98 1.24 -2.49
CA ILE A 99 14.07 1.90 -1.19
C ILE A 99 13.25 1.15 -0.15
N ILE A 100 13.88 0.74 0.95
CA ILE A 100 13.23 0.16 2.12
C ILE A 100 13.07 1.27 3.16
N ALA A 101 11.84 1.57 3.55
CA ALA A 101 11.57 2.49 4.63
C ALA A 101 11.66 1.78 5.99
N MET A 102 12.12 2.49 7.00
CA MET A 102 12.13 2.03 8.40
C MET A 102 11.61 3.11 9.33
N ALA A 103 11.08 2.72 10.49
CA ALA A 103 10.80 3.64 11.59
C ALA A 103 10.78 2.91 12.94
N SER A 104 10.93 3.66 14.03
CA SER A 104 10.70 3.15 15.39
C SER A 104 9.21 2.99 15.67
N SER A 105 8.39 3.97 15.26
CA SER A 105 6.93 3.85 15.26
C SER A 105 6.46 3.09 14.02
N THR A 106 5.47 2.23 14.20
CA THR A 106 4.81 1.47 13.14
C THR A 106 3.35 1.91 13.00
N ASP A 107 3.09 3.22 13.14
CA ASP A 107 1.76 3.75 12.93
C ASP A 107 1.32 3.54 11.46
N PRO A 108 0.02 3.28 11.23
CA PRO A 108 -0.48 2.96 9.89
C PRO A 108 -0.27 4.08 8.87
N GLU A 109 -0.31 5.33 9.31
CA GLU A 109 -0.18 6.49 8.42
C GLU A 109 1.23 6.58 7.84
N THR A 110 2.26 6.46 8.67
CA THR A 110 3.66 6.42 8.24
C THR A 110 3.94 5.25 7.28
N ILE A 111 3.37 4.07 7.56
CA ILE A 111 3.53 2.90 6.67
C ILE A 111 2.89 3.19 5.31
N VAL A 112 1.64 3.67 5.27
CA VAL A 112 0.95 3.97 4.02
C VAL A 112 1.68 5.06 3.24
N GLU A 113 2.17 6.11 3.92
CA GLU A 113 2.90 7.20 3.28
C GLU A 113 4.21 6.69 2.66
N ALA A 114 4.97 5.82 3.35
CA ALA A 114 6.18 5.22 2.81
C ALA A 114 5.94 4.51 1.46
N PHE A 115 4.89 3.70 1.37
CA PHE A 115 4.52 3.06 0.10
C PHE A 115 3.99 4.05 -0.94
N THR A 116 3.30 5.09 -0.52
CA THR A 116 2.77 6.13 -1.42
C THR A 116 3.89 6.92 -2.10
N VAL A 117 5.00 7.16 -1.40
CA VAL A 117 6.18 7.82 -1.99
C VAL A 117 7.08 6.88 -2.78
N GLY A 118 6.80 5.56 -2.78
CA GLY A 118 7.44 4.56 -3.62
C GLY A 118 8.42 3.61 -2.91
N ALA A 119 8.44 3.57 -1.58
CA ALA A 119 9.20 2.53 -0.88
C ALA A 119 8.68 1.13 -1.27
N VAL A 120 9.59 0.18 -1.49
CA VAL A 120 9.24 -1.20 -1.86
C VAL A 120 8.90 -2.08 -0.66
N ASN A 121 9.38 -1.70 0.53
CA ASN A 121 9.06 -2.38 1.79
C ASN A 121 9.12 -1.40 2.98
N PHE A 122 8.53 -1.80 4.11
CA PHE A 122 8.61 -1.08 5.37
C PHE A 122 8.90 -2.06 6.51
N ILE A 123 9.94 -1.76 7.30
CA ILE A 123 10.37 -2.61 8.42
C ILE A 123 10.50 -1.78 9.69
N SER A 124 9.96 -2.28 10.79
CA SER A 124 10.19 -1.66 12.10
C SER A 124 11.67 -1.74 12.50
N LYS A 125 12.22 -0.69 13.09
CA LYS A 125 13.56 -0.72 13.69
C LYS A 125 13.70 -1.82 14.75
N ALA A 126 12.59 -2.26 15.37
CA ALA A 126 12.58 -3.38 16.30
C ALA A 126 12.80 -4.74 15.60
N ASP A 127 12.39 -4.87 14.34
CA ASP A 127 12.51 -6.08 13.53
C ASP A 127 13.79 -6.05 12.66
N MET A 128 14.87 -5.43 13.15
CA MET A 128 16.12 -5.19 12.41
C MET A 128 16.73 -6.45 11.78
N ARG A 129 16.47 -7.65 12.32
CA ARG A 129 16.99 -8.92 11.76
C ARG A 129 16.40 -9.23 10.38
N ASP A 130 15.17 -8.78 10.11
CA ASP A 130 14.46 -9.05 8.87
C ASP A 130 14.96 -8.16 7.72
N ILE A 131 15.72 -7.09 8.05
CA ILE A 131 16.22 -6.14 7.05
C ILE A 131 17.19 -6.79 6.06
N VAL A 132 17.98 -7.77 6.50
CA VAL A 132 18.94 -8.48 5.64
C VAL A 132 18.21 -9.24 4.54
N ILE A 133 17.12 -9.90 4.88
CA ILE A 133 16.26 -10.61 3.91
C ILE A 133 15.61 -9.59 2.97
N ALA A 134 15.05 -8.51 3.53
CA ALA A 134 14.40 -7.48 2.72
C ALA A 134 15.36 -6.77 1.75
N ILE A 135 16.63 -6.56 2.12
CA ILE A 135 17.64 -6.00 1.21
C ILE A 135 17.88 -6.93 0.01
N ARG A 136 18.02 -8.24 0.25
CA ARG A 136 18.19 -9.22 -0.83
C ARG A 136 16.98 -9.27 -1.75
N GLU A 137 15.78 -9.30 -1.18
CA GLU A 137 14.52 -9.30 -1.93
C GLU A 137 14.37 -8.02 -2.75
N ALA A 138 14.67 -6.86 -2.16
CA ALA A 138 14.62 -5.57 -2.86
C ALA A 138 15.62 -5.52 -4.02
N TYR A 139 16.84 -6.02 -3.83
CA TYR A 139 17.86 -6.13 -4.88
C TYR A 139 17.39 -6.98 -6.06
N HIS A 140 16.81 -8.14 -5.78
CA HIS A 140 16.26 -9.03 -6.81
C HIS A 140 14.90 -8.59 -7.35
N ARG A 141 14.39 -7.42 -6.91
CA ARG A 141 13.05 -6.92 -7.26
C ARG A 141 11.93 -7.95 -7.00
N SER A 142 12.20 -8.91 -6.13
CA SER A 142 11.21 -9.85 -5.62
C SER A 142 10.48 -9.16 -4.46
N SER A 143 9.20 -8.83 -4.65
CA SER A 143 8.46 -8.06 -3.66
C SER A 143 7.75 -8.98 -2.67
N SER A 144 8.39 -9.29 -1.55
CA SER A 144 7.66 -9.72 -0.36
C SER A 144 7.50 -8.52 0.59
N LEU A 145 6.26 -8.24 0.98
CA LEU A 145 6.01 -7.22 1.98
C LEU A 145 6.19 -7.81 3.38
N HIS A 146 6.89 -7.08 4.25
CA HIS A 146 6.95 -7.47 5.66
C HIS A 146 5.53 -7.66 6.24
N PRO A 147 5.26 -8.68 7.08
CA PRO A 147 3.91 -9.01 7.55
C PRO A 147 3.13 -7.85 8.17
N ARG A 148 3.82 -6.98 8.92
CA ARG A 148 3.21 -5.78 9.51
C ARG A 148 2.75 -4.79 8.44
N ALA A 149 3.59 -4.53 7.45
CA ALA A 149 3.26 -3.65 6.33
C ALA A 149 2.11 -4.22 5.48
N SER A 150 2.14 -5.52 5.18
CA SER A 150 1.07 -6.20 4.44
C SER A 150 -0.31 -6.04 5.07
N LYS A 151 -0.38 -6.12 6.41
CA LYS A 151 -1.64 -5.92 7.14
C LYS A 151 -2.17 -4.50 6.93
N VAL A 152 -1.34 -3.50 7.18
CA VAL A 152 -1.73 -2.09 7.09
C VAL A 152 -2.15 -1.72 5.66
N ILE A 153 -1.36 -2.11 4.65
CA ILE A 153 -1.69 -1.84 3.25
C ILE A 153 -3.01 -2.49 2.82
N ARG A 154 -3.26 -3.73 3.25
CA ARG A 154 -4.55 -4.40 2.97
C ARG A 154 -5.73 -3.66 3.59
N GLU A 155 -5.60 -3.22 4.84
CA GLU A 155 -6.65 -2.46 5.54
C GLU A 155 -6.90 -1.12 4.84
N GLU A 156 -5.85 -0.42 4.41
CA GLU A 156 -5.96 0.84 3.69
C GLU A 156 -6.61 0.67 2.31
N LEU A 157 -6.24 -0.38 1.55
CA LEU A 157 -6.89 -0.70 0.27
C LEU A 157 -8.40 -0.94 0.43
N ILE A 158 -8.80 -1.65 1.51
CA ILE A 158 -10.22 -1.86 1.83
C ILE A 158 -10.88 -0.52 2.17
N ARG A 159 -10.24 0.33 2.96
CA ARG A 159 -10.74 1.67 3.34
C ARG A 159 -10.94 2.57 2.12
N LEU A 160 -9.93 2.62 1.23
CA LEU A 160 -10.00 3.40 -0.01
C LEU A 160 -11.13 2.90 -0.92
N LYS A 161 -11.27 1.58 -1.06
CA LYS A 161 -12.34 1.00 -1.87
C LYS A 161 -13.72 1.28 -1.30
N ARG A 162 -13.85 1.21 0.03
CA ARG A 162 -15.08 1.60 0.73
C ARG A 162 -15.42 3.06 0.44
N LYS A 163 -14.45 3.98 0.60
CA LYS A 163 -14.63 5.41 0.36
C LYS A 163 -15.06 5.69 -1.08
N GLU A 164 -14.35 5.11 -2.07
CA GLU A 164 -14.69 5.25 -3.48
C GLU A 164 -16.14 4.83 -3.78
N LEU A 165 -16.54 3.64 -3.33
CA LEU A 165 -17.90 3.13 -3.57
C LEU A 165 -18.96 3.90 -2.78
N SER A 166 -18.65 4.34 -1.57
CA SER A 166 -19.52 5.18 -0.76
C SER A 166 -19.82 6.51 -1.46
N CYS A 167 -18.82 7.16 -2.06
CA CYS A 167 -19.02 8.39 -2.82
C CYS A 167 -19.85 8.21 -4.10
N LYS A 168 -19.82 7.02 -4.69
CA LYS A 168 -20.58 6.71 -5.91
C LYS A 168 -22.08 6.46 -5.65
N LEU A 169 -22.44 6.04 -4.45
CA LEU A 169 -23.83 5.71 -4.09
C LEU A 169 -24.57 6.95 -3.59
N THR A 170 -25.78 7.18 -4.12
CA THR A 170 -26.70 8.19 -3.56
C THR A 170 -27.29 7.72 -2.23
N MET A 171 -27.87 8.63 -1.46
CA MET A 171 -28.56 8.29 -0.20
C MET A 171 -29.63 7.22 -0.42
N THR A 172 -30.49 7.41 -1.42
CA THR A 172 -31.56 6.46 -1.77
C THR A 172 -31.01 5.09 -2.17
N GLU A 173 -29.89 5.04 -2.93
CA GLU A 173 -29.27 3.78 -3.31
C GLU A 173 -28.67 3.05 -2.11
N ARG A 174 -28.14 3.77 -1.12
CA ARG A 174 -27.67 3.18 0.16
C ARG A 174 -28.85 2.63 0.96
N GLU A 175 -29.95 3.38 1.05
CA GLU A 175 -31.15 2.94 1.73
C GLU A 175 -31.73 1.66 1.11
N VAL A 176 -31.80 1.59 -0.23
CA VAL A 176 -32.18 0.36 -0.94
C VAL A 176 -31.26 -0.81 -0.60
N LEU A 177 -29.94 -0.59 -0.60
CA LEU A 177 -28.95 -1.62 -0.25
C LEU A 177 -29.08 -2.05 1.21
N GLN A 178 -29.31 -1.11 2.13
CA GLN A 178 -29.53 -1.39 3.55
C GLN A 178 -30.74 -2.30 3.75
N LEU A 179 -31.88 -1.95 3.18
CA LEU A 179 -33.11 -2.73 3.30
C LEU A 179 -33.01 -4.12 2.64
N ILE A 180 -32.33 -4.24 1.51
CA ILE A 180 -32.04 -5.55 0.88
C ILE A 180 -31.12 -6.39 1.80
N SER A 181 -30.13 -5.77 2.43
CA SER A 181 -29.21 -6.44 3.35
C SER A 181 -29.92 -6.97 4.60
N LEU A 182 -31.00 -6.33 5.01
CA LEU A 182 -31.91 -6.76 6.09
C LEU A 182 -32.90 -7.85 5.62
N GLY A 183 -32.83 -8.30 4.37
CA GLY A 183 -33.65 -9.38 3.82
C GLY A 183 -35.01 -8.94 3.26
N HIS A 184 -35.28 -7.64 3.18
CA HIS A 184 -36.52 -7.17 2.58
C HIS A 184 -36.57 -7.44 1.07
N SER A 185 -37.74 -7.87 0.58
CA SER A 185 -37.99 -8.06 -0.84
C SER A 185 -38.23 -6.73 -1.58
N GLN A 186 -37.96 -6.67 -2.90
CA GLN A 186 -38.21 -5.47 -3.68
C GLN A 186 -39.67 -4.95 -3.59
N PRO A 187 -40.72 -5.80 -3.63
CA PRO A 187 -42.09 -5.32 -3.38
C PRO A 187 -42.26 -4.64 -2.04
N LYS A 188 -41.64 -5.16 -0.99
CA LYS A 188 -41.69 -4.53 0.35
C LYS A 188 -40.96 -3.18 0.38
N LEU A 189 -39.83 -3.05 -0.34
CA LEU A 189 -39.12 -1.78 -0.47
C LEU A 189 -39.95 -0.73 -1.20
N ILE A 190 -40.60 -1.10 -2.29
CA ILE A 190 -41.53 -0.20 -3.01
C ILE A 190 -42.59 0.40 -2.08
N GLN A 191 -43.16 -0.45 -1.24
CA GLN A 191 -44.14 -0.03 -0.24
C GLN A 191 -43.54 0.88 0.85
N LEU A 192 -42.37 0.49 1.40
CA LEU A 192 -41.71 1.23 2.49
C LEU A 192 -41.22 2.60 2.04
N MET A 193 -40.67 2.68 0.81
CA MET A 193 -40.08 3.91 0.26
C MET A 193 -41.13 4.78 -0.49
N GLY A 194 -42.34 4.29 -0.71
CA GLY A 194 -43.37 5.03 -1.43
C GLY A 194 -43.05 5.35 -2.87
N ILE A 195 -42.27 4.49 -3.54
CA ILE A 195 -41.82 4.71 -4.94
C ILE A 195 -42.48 3.76 -5.92
N SER A 196 -42.43 4.11 -7.21
CA SER A 196 -43.00 3.25 -8.25
C SER A 196 -42.12 2.02 -8.52
N PRO A 197 -42.67 0.90 -9.06
CA PRO A 197 -41.91 -0.24 -9.50
C PRO A 197 -40.85 0.12 -10.52
N ASN A 198 -41.09 1.08 -11.42
CA ASN A 198 -40.11 1.54 -12.41
C ASN A 198 -38.96 2.30 -11.76
N THR A 199 -39.24 3.12 -10.77
CA THR A 199 -38.23 3.81 -9.97
C THR A 199 -37.31 2.81 -9.26
N MET A 200 -37.90 1.78 -8.62
CA MET A 200 -37.12 0.70 -7.99
C MET A 200 -36.23 -0.03 -9.00
N LYS A 201 -36.74 -0.40 -10.16
CA LYS A 201 -35.94 -1.02 -11.24
C LYS A 201 -34.75 -0.14 -11.63
N THR A 202 -34.95 1.17 -11.70
CA THR A 202 -33.90 2.14 -12.03
C THR A 202 -32.82 2.18 -10.93
N HIS A 203 -33.21 2.26 -9.66
CA HIS A 203 -32.24 2.20 -8.54
C HIS A 203 -31.45 0.89 -8.55
N VAL A 204 -32.11 -0.26 -8.70
CA VAL A 204 -31.46 -1.56 -8.79
C VAL A 204 -30.45 -1.63 -9.95
N ARG A 205 -30.80 -1.11 -11.12
CA ARG A 205 -29.89 -1.05 -12.28
C ARG A 205 -28.68 -0.17 -11.99
N HIS A 206 -28.85 1.00 -11.39
CA HIS A 206 -27.76 1.91 -11.06
C HIS A 206 -26.84 1.33 -9.97
N ILE A 207 -27.40 0.74 -8.92
CA ILE A 207 -26.64 0.07 -7.86
C ILE A 207 -25.77 -1.04 -8.46
N ARG A 208 -26.37 -1.93 -9.26
CA ARG A 208 -25.63 -3.02 -9.91
C ARG A 208 -24.48 -2.51 -10.78
N ARG A 209 -24.70 -1.46 -11.57
CA ARG A 209 -23.68 -0.84 -12.40
C ARG A 209 -22.55 -0.24 -11.55
N LYS A 210 -22.88 0.51 -10.49
CA LYS A 210 -21.92 1.18 -9.61
C LYS A 210 -21.08 0.20 -8.80
N LEU A 211 -21.69 -0.91 -8.37
CA LEU A 211 -20.99 -1.96 -7.61
C LEU A 211 -20.39 -3.07 -8.49
N GLY A 212 -20.64 -3.06 -9.80
CA GLY A 212 -20.13 -4.08 -10.73
C GLY A 212 -20.64 -5.48 -10.40
N THR A 213 -21.98 -5.64 -10.19
CA THR A 213 -22.59 -6.91 -9.79
C THR A 213 -23.68 -7.34 -10.76
N LYS A 214 -23.96 -8.67 -10.79
CA LYS A 214 -24.98 -9.25 -11.69
C LYS A 214 -26.38 -9.21 -11.09
N SER A 215 -26.49 -9.16 -9.76
CA SER A 215 -27.78 -9.14 -9.05
C SER A 215 -27.76 -8.15 -7.90
N ILE A 216 -28.97 -7.75 -7.46
CA ILE A 216 -29.12 -6.84 -6.30
C ILE A 216 -28.74 -7.55 -4.98
N LYS A 217 -28.93 -8.87 -4.89
CA LYS A 217 -28.50 -9.67 -3.73
C LYS A 217 -26.97 -9.67 -3.63
N GLU A 218 -26.28 -9.92 -4.73
CA GLU A 218 -24.82 -9.85 -4.81
C GLU A 218 -24.32 -8.43 -4.46
N ALA A 219 -25.03 -7.39 -4.90
CA ALA A 219 -24.71 -6.01 -4.56
C ALA A 219 -24.84 -5.75 -3.05
N ALA A 220 -25.89 -6.26 -2.41
CA ALA A 220 -26.10 -6.15 -0.98
C ALA A 220 -25.03 -6.92 -0.17
N GLU A 221 -24.67 -8.12 -0.59
CA GLU A 221 -23.58 -8.89 0.02
C GLU A 221 -22.24 -8.17 -0.09
N LYS A 222 -21.92 -7.64 -1.29
CA LYS A 222 -20.71 -6.83 -1.51
C LYS A 222 -20.72 -5.57 -0.65
N ALA A 223 -21.82 -4.86 -0.56
CA ALA A 223 -21.99 -3.67 0.27
C ALA A 223 -21.77 -4.00 1.76
N ARG A 224 -22.31 -5.12 2.25
CA ARG A 224 -22.12 -5.59 3.62
C ARG A 224 -20.66 -5.93 3.90
N ARG A 225 -20.03 -6.73 3.03
CA ARG A 225 -18.62 -7.11 3.15
C ARG A 225 -17.69 -5.90 3.18
N LEU A 226 -18.02 -4.84 2.44
CA LEU A 226 -17.25 -3.59 2.41
C LEU A 226 -17.69 -2.60 3.51
N GLY A 227 -18.71 -2.93 4.32
CA GLY A 227 -19.24 -2.05 5.35
C GLY A 227 -19.82 -0.74 4.79
N LEU A 228 -20.45 -0.79 3.62
CA LEU A 228 -21.18 0.33 3.01
C LEU A 228 -22.60 0.44 3.56
N VAL A 229 -23.07 -0.59 4.22
CA VAL A 229 -24.37 -0.72 4.90
C VAL A 229 -24.14 -1.30 6.30
N ASP A 230 -24.93 -0.84 7.26
CA ASP A 230 -24.79 -1.28 8.65
C ASP A 230 -25.31 -2.71 8.83
N ILE A 231 -24.57 -3.51 9.57
CA ILE A 231 -25.05 -4.78 10.09
C ILE A 231 -25.83 -4.45 11.36
N MET A 232 -27.15 -4.30 11.26
CA MET A 232 -27.94 -4.42 12.46
C MET A 232 -27.96 -5.89 12.85
N ASP A 233 -27.18 -6.28 13.85
CA ASP A 233 -27.35 -7.56 14.51
C ASP A 233 -28.80 -7.61 15.01
N ASN A 234 -29.64 -8.42 14.37
CA ASN A 234 -30.92 -8.80 14.93
C ASN A 234 -30.61 -9.59 16.22
N LYS A 235 -30.69 -8.87 17.37
CA LYS A 235 -30.93 -9.50 18.67
C LYS A 235 -32.35 -10.00 18.74
#